data_a88c9730c34d697ee0057d304decd985
#
_entry.id   a88c9730c34d697ee0057d304decd985
#
_cell.length_a   1.000
_cell.length_b   1.000
_cell.length_c   1.000
_cell.angle_alpha   90.00
_cell.angle_beta   90.00
_cell.angle_gamma   90.00
#
_symmetry.space_group_name_H-M   'P 1'
#
loop_
_entity.id
_entity.type
_entity.pdbx_description
1 polymer ?
#
loop_
_entity_poly.entity_id
_entity_poly.type
_entity_poly.pdbx_seq_one_letter_code
_entity_poly.pdbx_strand_id
1 'polypeptide(L)'
;MKIPLYPKEIHDMTDTALDVVSTSSTTADASPIVLAQTDLLRYKFVPTLVDNTKDPQKSVSGKLVYEKKRKNEDLFPTESFDKQKKLSRGSVKVGDWMELQLSTSETYELYRGLEQLYLLHENIGKVPYGSATYARVDSSFRQFLSIIQNDPSAARMIGDKENYELVRILLQLITQAESHDSLKRSLSELQEDNLRQLATTLNIEKLKRVADLMNSNLENDDEEFWQSHVFKENQWLLAQIFSCPCTIFEEKAYVGGKSMNNRGGNVCDFIYQNSLSQNVALIEIKTPCTELLGHKYRGTYSLSNELSGAVNQVLNYRDSLTKSYYELCRQGDKPFEVLSTKCVVVIGKIGTLAPAQISAFENFRNSLNNVVIITFDELHRKVLDLIAVLAEENDADTNSEPCEE
;
A
#
# COMPACT_ATOMS: atom_id res chain seq x y z
N MET A 1 -27.94 -35.71 -5.34
CA MET A 1 -28.52 -35.23 -4.09
C MET A 1 -27.94 -33.85 -3.84
N LYS A 2 -28.70 -32.78 -4.15
CA LYS A 2 -28.21 -31.39 -4.06
C LYS A 2 -28.35 -30.92 -2.62
N ILE A 3 -27.26 -30.53 -2.00
CA ILE A 3 -27.24 -29.87 -0.69
C ILE A 3 -27.56 -28.38 -0.95
N PRO A 4 -28.56 -27.78 -0.32
CA PRO A 4 -28.84 -26.36 -0.48
C PRO A 4 -27.82 -25.54 0.30
N LEU A 5 -27.11 -24.67 -0.42
CA LEU A 5 -26.31 -23.59 0.15
C LEU A 5 -27.26 -22.48 0.65
N TYR A 6 -27.42 -22.37 1.95
CA TYR A 6 -27.99 -21.16 2.55
C TYR A 6 -26.92 -20.06 2.57
N PRO A 7 -27.25 -18.83 2.18
CA PRO A 7 -26.35 -17.71 2.38
C PRO A 7 -26.27 -17.41 3.88
N LYS A 8 -25.12 -17.66 4.50
CA LYS A 8 -24.79 -17.11 5.80
C LYS A 8 -24.55 -15.61 5.63
N GLU A 9 -25.41 -14.81 6.19
CA GLU A 9 -25.16 -13.39 6.46
C GLU A 9 -23.83 -13.27 7.19
N ILE A 10 -22.97 -12.43 6.64
CA ILE A 10 -21.68 -12.08 7.22
C ILE A 10 -22.00 -11.21 8.45
N HIS A 11 -22.13 -11.83 9.62
CA HIS A 11 -22.12 -11.10 10.86
C HIS A 11 -20.70 -10.63 11.15
N ASP A 12 -20.62 -9.35 11.35
CA ASP A 12 -19.57 -8.46 11.80
C ASP A 12 -18.28 -9.14 12.31
N MET A 13 -17.16 -8.89 11.64
CA MET A 13 -15.82 -9.44 11.94
C MET A 13 -15.20 -8.89 13.25
N THR A 14 -15.94 -8.15 14.06
CA THR A 14 -15.44 -7.56 15.31
C THR A 14 -15.41 -8.53 16.51
N ASP A 15 -15.95 -9.75 16.36
CA ASP A 15 -16.11 -10.71 17.46
C ASP A 15 -14.97 -11.76 17.58
N THR A 16 -13.83 -11.56 16.91
CA THR A 16 -12.72 -12.54 16.89
C THR A 16 -11.54 -12.17 17.78
N ALA A 17 -11.50 -10.97 18.36
CA ALA A 17 -10.43 -10.53 19.24
C ALA A 17 -10.80 -10.76 20.72
N LEU A 18 -9.87 -11.33 21.48
CA LEU A 18 -10.00 -11.58 22.91
C LEU A 18 -8.96 -10.74 23.65
N ASP A 19 -9.41 -9.73 24.39
CA ASP A 19 -8.53 -8.93 25.24
C ASP A 19 -8.30 -9.67 26.55
N VAL A 20 -7.04 -9.76 26.95
CA VAL A 20 -6.61 -10.42 28.19
C VAL A 20 -5.75 -9.47 28.99
N VAL A 21 -6.09 -9.27 30.27
CA VAL A 21 -5.39 -8.40 31.17
C VAL A 21 -4.92 -9.17 32.40
N SER A 22 -3.61 -9.20 32.67
CA SER A 22 -3.04 -9.87 33.83
C SER A 22 -3.52 -9.23 35.13
N THR A 23 -4.05 -10.06 36.05
CA THR A 23 -4.49 -9.64 37.39
C THR A 23 -3.51 -10.08 38.48
N SER A 24 -2.67 -11.08 38.20
CA SER A 24 -1.58 -11.55 39.06
C SER A 24 -0.53 -12.29 38.21
N SER A 25 0.52 -12.81 38.87
CA SER A 25 1.53 -13.67 38.20
C SER A 25 0.95 -14.98 37.67
N THR A 26 -0.23 -15.42 38.13
CA THR A 26 -0.85 -16.69 37.79
C THR A 26 -2.29 -16.57 37.30
N THR A 27 -2.83 -15.34 37.21
CA THR A 27 -4.22 -15.14 36.75
C THR A 27 -4.32 -13.94 35.80
N ALA A 28 -5.21 -14.03 34.83
CA ALA A 28 -5.58 -12.94 33.95
C ALA A 28 -7.08 -12.94 33.64
N ASP A 29 -7.71 -11.78 33.65
CA ASP A 29 -9.10 -11.63 33.23
C ASP A 29 -9.17 -11.46 31.71
N ALA A 30 -10.08 -12.15 31.05
CA ALA A 30 -10.36 -11.97 29.64
C ALA A 30 -11.69 -11.22 29.43
N SER A 31 -11.87 -10.69 28.21
CA SER A 31 -13.10 -9.98 27.84
C SER A 31 -14.34 -10.80 28.14
N PRO A 32 -15.41 -10.16 28.68
CA PRO A 32 -16.67 -10.86 28.94
C PRO A 32 -17.31 -11.39 27.66
N ILE A 33 -17.74 -12.64 27.68
CA ILE A 33 -18.50 -13.29 26.60
C ILE A 33 -19.97 -12.98 26.82
N VAL A 34 -20.58 -12.21 25.92
CA VAL A 34 -22.03 -11.92 25.96
C VAL A 34 -22.80 -13.10 25.38
N LEU A 35 -23.60 -13.76 26.21
CA LEU A 35 -24.42 -14.93 25.83
C LEU A 35 -25.72 -14.49 25.19
N ALA A 36 -26.35 -13.45 25.76
CA ALA A 36 -27.54 -12.81 25.22
C ALA A 36 -27.65 -11.37 25.73
N GLN A 37 -28.16 -10.46 24.91
CA GLN A 37 -28.42 -9.08 25.26
C GLN A 37 -29.68 -8.56 24.59
N THR A 38 -30.50 -7.88 25.38
CA THR A 38 -31.64 -7.07 24.94
C THR A 38 -31.46 -5.64 25.46
N ASP A 39 -32.39 -4.75 25.13
CA ASP A 39 -32.32 -3.37 25.60
C ASP A 39 -32.29 -3.24 27.14
N LEU A 40 -32.85 -4.17 27.86
CA LEU A 40 -32.95 -4.12 29.31
C LEU A 40 -32.21 -5.23 30.05
N LEU A 41 -31.87 -6.30 29.39
CA LEU A 41 -31.30 -7.51 30.00
C LEU A 41 -30.01 -7.89 29.31
N ARG A 42 -29.01 -8.35 30.07
CA ARG A 42 -27.77 -8.92 29.54
C ARG A 42 -27.33 -10.13 30.36
N TYR A 43 -27.03 -11.22 29.66
CA TYR A 43 -26.34 -12.39 30.19
C TYR A 43 -24.93 -12.39 29.67
N LYS A 44 -23.96 -12.56 30.54
CA LYS A 44 -22.55 -12.67 30.16
C LYS A 44 -21.80 -13.65 31.03
N PHE A 45 -20.82 -14.31 30.44
CA PHE A 45 -19.80 -15.06 31.15
C PHE A 45 -18.54 -14.18 31.28
N VAL A 46 -18.02 -14.02 32.49
CA VAL A 46 -16.80 -13.26 32.77
C VAL A 46 -15.69 -14.25 33.10
N PRO A 47 -14.80 -14.56 32.16
CA PRO A 47 -13.75 -15.55 32.33
C PRO A 47 -12.53 -14.99 33.07
N THR A 48 -11.84 -15.89 33.76
CA THR A 48 -10.51 -15.66 34.33
C THR A 48 -9.64 -16.84 33.95
N LEU A 49 -8.54 -16.60 33.25
CA LEU A 49 -7.50 -17.57 32.97
C LEU A 49 -6.67 -17.78 34.23
N VAL A 50 -6.33 -19.04 34.49
CA VAL A 50 -5.52 -19.46 35.65
C VAL A 50 -4.37 -20.29 35.15
N ASP A 51 -3.15 -19.97 35.56
CA ASP A 51 -1.96 -20.75 35.20
C ASP A 51 -2.04 -22.13 35.84
N ASN A 52 -2.28 -23.14 35.02
CA ASN A 52 -2.32 -24.53 35.43
C ASN A 52 -1.69 -25.44 34.39
N THR A 53 -0.37 -25.44 34.35
CA THR A 53 0.40 -26.23 33.42
C THR A 53 0.31 -27.74 33.66
N LYS A 54 -0.12 -28.17 34.86
CA LYS A 54 -0.25 -29.59 35.22
C LYS A 54 -1.60 -30.18 34.78
N ASP A 55 -2.63 -29.37 34.70
CA ASP A 55 -3.98 -29.78 34.33
C ASP A 55 -4.65 -28.66 33.49
N PRO A 56 -4.41 -28.63 32.17
CA PRO A 56 -4.94 -27.60 31.29
C PRO A 56 -6.47 -27.48 31.33
N GLN A 57 -7.18 -28.56 31.66
CA GLN A 57 -8.65 -28.54 31.78
C GLN A 57 -9.13 -27.67 32.97
N LYS A 58 -8.26 -27.31 33.89
CA LYS A 58 -8.54 -26.42 35.03
C LYS A 58 -7.95 -25.02 34.83
N SER A 59 -7.65 -24.62 33.63
CA SER A 59 -7.03 -23.31 33.30
C SER A 59 -8.05 -22.16 33.12
N VAL A 60 -9.33 -22.45 33.07
CA VAL A 60 -10.38 -21.43 32.93
C VAL A 60 -11.35 -21.50 34.11
N SER A 61 -11.51 -20.39 34.79
CA SER A 61 -12.59 -20.15 35.75
C SER A 61 -13.42 -18.95 35.31
N GLY A 62 -14.62 -18.74 35.93
CA GLY A 62 -15.38 -17.57 35.56
C GLY A 62 -16.70 -17.43 36.33
N LYS A 63 -17.44 -16.40 35.96
CA LYS A 63 -18.70 -16.02 36.59
C LYS A 63 -19.77 -15.83 35.53
N LEU A 64 -20.95 -16.42 35.73
CA LEU A 64 -22.16 -16.06 34.98
C LEU A 64 -22.78 -14.83 35.66
N VAL A 65 -22.99 -13.78 34.88
CA VAL A 65 -23.54 -12.51 35.35
C VAL A 65 -24.81 -12.20 34.59
N TYR A 66 -25.90 -12.01 35.33
CA TYR A 66 -27.18 -11.55 34.83
C TYR A 66 -27.40 -10.11 35.28
N GLU A 67 -27.64 -9.21 34.31
CA GLU A 67 -27.84 -7.79 34.56
C GLU A 67 -29.18 -7.32 34.02
N LYS A 68 -29.84 -6.44 34.79
CA LYS A 68 -31.09 -5.82 34.39
C LYS A 68 -31.04 -4.32 34.62
N LYS A 69 -31.28 -3.54 33.56
CA LYS A 69 -31.44 -2.07 33.62
C LYS A 69 -32.88 -1.70 33.95
N ARG A 70 -33.07 -0.47 34.45
CA ARG A 70 -34.40 0.08 34.68
C ARG A 70 -34.98 0.71 33.41
N LYS A 71 -34.16 1.40 32.62
CA LYS A 71 -34.55 2.06 31.36
C LYS A 71 -33.51 1.75 30.28
N ASN A 72 -33.92 1.89 29.00
CA ASN A 72 -33.05 1.66 27.86
C ASN A 72 -31.81 2.59 27.83
N GLU A 73 -31.96 3.81 28.34
CA GLU A 73 -30.92 4.83 28.36
C GLU A 73 -29.89 4.62 29.49
N ASP A 74 -30.20 3.76 30.49
CA ASP A 74 -29.30 3.49 31.60
C ASP A 74 -28.11 2.61 31.15
N LEU A 75 -26.97 2.72 31.84
CA LEU A 75 -25.88 1.76 31.70
C LEU A 75 -26.22 0.45 32.40
N PHE A 76 -25.60 -0.65 32.00
CA PHE A 76 -25.73 -1.90 32.73
C PHE A 76 -25.10 -1.80 34.12
N PRO A 77 -25.61 -2.52 35.12
CA PRO A 77 -25.17 -2.41 36.52
C PRO A 77 -23.67 -2.56 36.74
N THR A 78 -22.97 -3.39 35.96
CA THR A 78 -21.52 -3.54 36.09
C THR A 78 -20.73 -2.39 35.45
N GLU A 79 -21.36 -1.54 34.67
CA GLU A 79 -20.78 -0.35 34.02
C GLU A 79 -21.20 0.95 34.73
N SER A 80 -22.18 0.87 35.64
CA SER A 80 -22.71 2.03 36.39
C SER A 80 -21.99 2.17 37.73
N PHE A 81 -21.72 3.42 38.13
CA PHE A 81 -21.17 3.74 39.46
C PHE A 81 -22.23 3.94 40.55
N ASP A 82 -23.52 3.79 40.21
CA ASP A 82 -24.64 3.95 41.15
C ASP A 82 -24.80 2.74 42.10
N LYS A 83 -25.58 2.94 43.18
CA LYS A 83 -25.83 1.93 44.19
C LYS A 83 -26.35 0.61 43.57
N GLN A 84 -25.50 -0.36 43.47
CA GLN A 84 -25.76 -1.69 42.94
C GLN A 84 -26.07 -2.65 44.09
N LYS A 85 -27.07 -3.51 43.91
CA LYS A 85 -27.32 -4.63 44.82
C LYS A 85 -26.77 -5.91 44.18
N LYS A 86 -25.58 -6.32 44.61
CA LYS A 86 -25.00 -7.60 44.20
C LYS A 86 -25.56 -8.72 45.02
N LEU A 87 -26.29 -9.65 44.40
CA LEU A 87 -26.63 -10.93 44.98
C LEU A 87 -25.43 -11.87 44.82
N SER A 88 -24.97 -12.44 45.91
CA SER A 88 -23.84 -13.38 45.93
C SER A 88 -24.29 -14.72 46.54
N ARG A 89 -23.45 -15.76 46.43
CA ARG A 89 -23.68 -17.06 47.05
C ARG A 89 -24.03 -16.96 48.56
N GLY A 90 -23.42 -16.00 49.26
CA GLY A 90 -23.69 -15.75 50.67
C GLY A 90 -25.07 -15.11 50.96
N SER A 91 -25.79 -14.68 49.91
CA SER A 91 -27.15 -14.17 50.05
C SER A 91 -28.22 -15.29 50.02
N VAL A 92 -27.83 -16.52 49.64
CA VAL A 92 -28.71 -17.70 49.57
C VAL A 92 -28.69 -18.37 50.95
N LYS A 93 -29.81 -18.52 51.58
CA LYS A 93 -29.95 -19.15 52.90
C LYS A 93 -30.09 -20.68 52.77
N VAL A 94 -29.91 -21.38 53.86
CA VAL A 94 -30.15 -22.83 53.89
C VAL A 94 -31.59 -23.13 53.48
N GLY A 95 -31.74 -23.95 52.42
CA GLY A 95 -33.05 -24.27 51.81
C GLY A 95 -33.39 -23.45 50.57
N ASP A 96 -32.65 -22.34 50.27
CA ASP A 96 -32.82 -21.59 49.03
C ASP A 96 -31.90 -22.16 47.93
N TRP A 97 -32.35 -22.06 46.71
CA TRP A 97 -31.53 -22.39 45.52
C TRP A 97 -31.77 -21.37 44.41
N MET A 98 -30.85 -21.28 43.52
CA MET A 98 -30.88 -20.35 42.39
C MET A 98 -30.53 -21.08 41.11
N GLU A 99 -31.37 -20.93 40.11
CA GLU A 99 -31.19 -21.49 38.77
C GLU A 99 -31.01 -20.38 37.73
N LEU A 100 -30.05 -20.58 36.88
CA LEU A 100 -29.84 -19.76 35.69
C LEU A 100 -30.02 -20.68 34.48
N GLN A 101 -31.19 -20.63 33.86
CA GLN A 101 -31.47 -21.38 32.65
C GLN A 101 -30.81 -20.70 31.44
N LEU A 102 -30.07 -21.47 30.63
CA LEU A 102 -29.54 -21.04 29.36
C LEU A 102 -30.38 -21.66 28.25
N SER A 103 -30.68 -20.84 27.24
CA SER A 103 -31.24 -21.32 25.98
C SER A 103 -30.21 -22.09 25.18
N THR A 104 -30.60 -22.75 24.11
CA THR A 104 -29.69 -23.50 23.23
C THR A 104 -28.64 -22.57 22.59
N SER A 105 -29.02 -21.35 22.21
CA SER A 105 -28.10 -20.36 21.64
C SER A 105 -27.11 -19.85 22.69
N GLU A 106 -27.55 -19.51 23.89
CA GLU A 106 -26.71 -19.07 25.01
C GLU A 106 -25.70 -20.16 25.42
N THR A 107 -26.14 -21.42 25.43
CA THR A 107 -25.28 -22.58 25.70
C THR A 107 -24.22 -22.72 24.62
N TYR A 108 -24.59 -22.50 23.37
CA TYR A 108 -23.65 -22.57 22.26
C TYR A 108 -22.60 -21.41 22.28
N GLU A 109 -23.03 -20.19 22.60
CA GLU A 109 -22.08 -19.06 22.75
C GLU A 109 -21.13 -19.25 23.94
N LEU A 110 -21.62 -19.79 25.05
CA LEU A 110 -20.80 -20.18 26.20
C LEU A 110 -19.76 -21.23 25.79
N TYR A 111 -20.20 -22.27 25.07
CA TYR A 111 -19.29 -23.30 24.55
C TYR A 111 -18.21 -22.72 23.65
N ARG A 112 -18.59 -21.90 22.67
CA ARG A 112 -17.63 -21.25 21.75
C ARG A 112 -16.60 -20.39 22.50
N GLY A 113 -17.09 -19.59 23.45
CA GLY A 113 -16.20 -18.73 24.25
C GLY A 113 -15.24 -19.53 25.14
N LEU A 114 -15.70 -20.61 25.74
CA LEU A 114 -14.85 -21.51 26.53
C LEU A 114 -13.80 -22.22 25.64
N GLU A 115 -14.20 -22.71 24.48
CA GLU A 115 -13.31 -23.32 23.50
C GLU A 115 -12.15 -22.37 23.13
N GLN A 116 -12.48 -21.09 22.86
CA GLN A 116 -11.44 -20.08 22.54
C GLN A 116 -10.45 -19.88 23.70
N LEU A 117 -10.93 -19.81 24.93
CA LEU A 117 -10.10 -19.61 26.10
C LEU A 117 -9.18 -20.80 26.40
N TYR A 118 -9.68 -22.02 26.24
CA TYR A 118 -8.88 -23.22 26.40
C TYR A 118 -7.80 -23.33 25.31
N LEU A 119 -8.17 -23.06 24.06
CA LEU A 119 -7.20 -23.01 22.94
C LEU A 119 -6.13 -21.92 23.14
N LEU A 120 -6.52 -20.75 23.65
CA LEU A 120 -5.59 -19.68 23.97
C LEU A 120 -4.59 -20.15 25.02
N HIS A 121 -5.04 -20.69 26.14
CA HIS A 121 -4.17 -21.17 27.22
C HIS A 121 -3.24 -22.31 26.76
N GLU A 122 -3.75 -23.25 25.97
CA GLU A 122 -2.98 -24.37 25.42
C GLU A 122 -1.83 -23.88 24.53
N ASN A 123 -2.09 -22.85 23.70
CA ASN A 123 -1.06 -22.29 22.79
C ASN A 123 -0.03 -21.42 23.49
N ILE A 124 -0.42 -20.68 24.53
CA ILE A 124 0.48 -19.76 25.26
C ILE A 124 1.26 -20.50 26.36
N GLY A 125 0.67 -21.55 26.93
CA GLY A 125 1.24 -22.38 28.00
C GLY A 125 1.32 -21.71 29.36
N LYS A 126 1.00 -20.41 29.46
CA LYS A 126 0.98 -19.64 30.71
C LYS A 126 0.13 -18.39 30.57
N VAL A 127 -0.27 -17.79 31.68
CA VAL A 127 -0.98 -16.52 31.69
C VAL A 127 -0.08 -15.41 31.15
N PRO A 128 -0.55 -14.60 30.18
CA PRO A 128 0.23 -13.50 29.62
C PRO A 128 0.49 -12.41 30.68
N TYR A 129 1.65 -11.77 30.60
CA TYR A 129 1.99 -10.63 31.43
C TYR A 129 1.52 -9.33 30.78
N GLY A 130 0.84 -8.46 31.55
CA GLY A 130 0.36 -7.18 31.06
C GLY A 130 -1.01 -7.28 30.35
N SER A 131 -1.23 -6.44 29.35
CA SER A 131 -2.44 -6.42 28.52
C SER A 131 -2.08 -6.86 27.09
N ALA A 132 -2.83 -7.80 26.55
CA ALA A 132 -2.64 -8.30 25.20
C ALA A 132 -3.97 -8.63 24.55
N THR A 133 -4.07 -8.37 23.24
CA THR A 133 -5.23 -8.74 22.40
C THR A 133 -4.85 -9.95 21.55
N TYR A 134 -5.68 -10.98 21.60
CA TYR A 134 -5.49 -12.22 20.83
C TYR A 134 -6.62 -12.36 19.80
N ALA A 135 -6.24 -12.51 18.54
CA ALA A 135 -7.17 -12.80 17.47
C ALA A 135 -7.34 -14.33 17.30
N ARG A 136 -8.57 -14.79 17.05
CA ARG A 136 -8.82 -16.20 16.70
C ARG A 136 -8.32 -16.44 15.28
N VAL A 137 -7.40 -17.39 15.14
CA VAL A 137 -7.06 -17.99 13.85
C VAL A 137 -7.84 -19.28 13.73
N ASP A 138 -8.72 -19.37 12.73
CA ASP A 138 -9.54 -20.57 12.47
C ASP A 138 -8.65 -21.81 12.32
N SER A 139 -9.13 -22.95 12.85
CA SER A 139 -8.44 -24.24 12.74
C SER A 139 -8.17 -24.63 11.28
N SER A 140 -9.07 -24.31 10.38
CA SER A 140 -8.91 -24.48 8.92
C SER A 140 -7.73 -23.67 8.37
N PHE A 141 -7.54 -22.45 8.83
CA PHE A 141 -6.41 -21.62 8.41
C PHE A 141 -5.09 -22.14 8.98
N ARG A 142 -5.08 -22.65 10.22
CA ARG A 142 -3.88 -23.31 10.79
C ARG A 142 -3.52 -24.59 10.06
N GLN A 143 -4.50 -25.42 9.72
CA GLN A 143 -4.28 -26.61 8.91
C GLN A 143 -3.72 -26.23 7.53
N PHE A 144 -4.27 -25.21 6.90
CA PHE A 144 -3.77 -24.67 5.65
C PHE A 144 -2.31 -24.20 5.76
N LEU A 145 -1.98 -23.40 6.79
CA LEU A 145 -0.60 -22.98 7.04
C LEU A 145 0.33 -24.17 7.33
N SER A 146 -0.12 -25.16 8.10
CA SER A 146 0.69 -26.34 8.41
C SER A 146 0.97 -27.23 7.18
N ILE A 147 0.00 -27.31 6.26
CA ILE A 147 0.17 -27.99 4.97
C ILE A 147 1.22 -27.27 4.13
N ILE A 148 1.12 -25.95 4.02
CA ILE A 148 2.07 -25.13 3.25
C ILE A 148 3.49 -25.23 3.83
N GLN A 149 3.62 -25.19 5.16
CA GLN A 149 4.93 -25.26 5.83
C GLN A 149 5.60 -26.62 5.74
N ASN A 150 4.81 -27.71 5.72
CA ASN A 150 5.31 -29.08 5.77
C ASN A 150 5.36 -29.76 4.39
N ASP A 151 4.75 -29.19 3.36
CA ASP A 151 4.72 -29.75 2.02
C ASP A 151 5.12 -28.70 0.97
N PRO A 152 6.37 -28.74 0.49
CA PRO A 152 6.85 -27.87 -0.57
C PRO A 152 6.03 -27.98 -1.88
N SER A 153 5.34 -29.10 -2.10
CA SER A 153 4.46 -29.26 -3.27
C SER A 153 3.18 -28.45 -3.13
N ALA A 154 2.65 -28.30 -1.91
CA ALA A 154 1.51 -27.43 -1.64
C ALA A 154 1.85 -25.93 -1.88
N ALA A 155 3.05 -25.51 -1.54
CA ALA A 155 3.54 -24.15 -1.85
C ALA A 155 3.63 -23.91 -3.37
N ARG A 156 4.06 -24.90 -4.15
CA ARG A 156 4.07 -24.84 -5.62
C ARG A 156 2.66 -24.79 -6.21
N MET A 157 1.71 -25.54 -5.66
CA MET A 157 0.31 -25.50 -6.09
C MET A 157 -0.33 -24.13 -5.89
N ILE A 158 0.08 -23.35 -4.87
CA ILE A 158 -0.39 -21.98 -4.66
C ILE A 158 0.16 -21.05 -5.75
N GLY A 159 1.38 -21.30 -6.23
CA GLY A 159 2.01 -20.54 -7.33
C GLY A 159 1.51 -20.89 -8.73
N ASP A 160 0.68 -21.93 -8.89
CA ASP A 160 0.14 -22.33 -10.18
C ASP A 160 -0.94 -21.35 -10.65
N LYS A 161 -1.01 -21.18 -11.98
CA LYS A 161 -1.94 -20.23 -12.66
C LYS A 161 -3.41 -20.40 -12.25
N GLU A 162 -3.80 -21.59 -11.80
CA GLU A 162 -5.18 -21.89 -11.34
C GLU A 162 -5.49 -21.32 -9.94
N ASN A 163 -4.48 -21.00 -9.15
CA ASN A 163 -4.64 -20.51 -7.78
C ASN A 163 -4.30 -19.01 -7.60
N TYR A 164 -4.16 -18.29 -8.68
CA TYR A 164 -3.92 -16.84 -8.73
C TYR A 164 -4.87 -16.03 -7.81
N GLU A 165 -6.15 -16.42 -7.74
CA GLU A 165 -7.15 -15.77 -6.89
C GLU A 165 -6.80 -15.88 -5.39
N LEU A 166 -6.27 -17.00 -4.96
CA LEU A 166 -5.87 -17.20 -3.55
C LEU A 166 -4.72 -16.27 -3.16
N VAL A 167 -3.68 -16.21 -4.01
CA VAL A 167 -2.53 -15.30 -3.81
C VAL A 167 -3.00 -13.85 -3.80
N ARG A 168 -3.90 -13.47 -4.72
CA ARG A 168 -4.48 -12.13 -4.79
C ARG A 168 -5.22 -11.76 -3.49
N ILE A 169 -6.04 -12.67 -2.97
CA ILE A 169 -6.79 -12.46 -1.72
C ILE A 169 -5.83 -12.31 -0.54
N LEU A 170 -4.79 -13.14 -0.44
CA LEU A 170 -3.79 -13.05 0.62
C LEU A 170 -3.05 -11.70 0.57
N LEU A 171 -2.62 -11.27 -0.61
CA LEU A 171 -1.97 -9.96 -0.78
C LEU A 171 -2.91 -8.80 -0.43
N GLN A 172 -4.21 -8.89 -0.80
CA GLN A 172 -5.20 -7.88 -0.41
C GLN A 172 -5.39 -7.82 1.11
N LEU A 173 -5.48 -8.97 1.78
CA LEU A 173 -5.59 -9.02 3.24
C LEU A 173 -4.36 -8.43 3.94
N ILE A 174 -3.17 -8.71 3.42
CA ILE A 174 -1.91 -8.15 3.93
C ILE A 174 -1.89 -6.63 3.78
N THR A 175 -2.33 -6.10 2.64
CA THR A 175 -2.34 -4.64 2.37
C THR A 175 -3.45 -3.90 3.09
N GLN A 176 -4.54 -4.57 3.48
CA GLN A 176 -5.66 -4.01 4.23
C GLN A 176 -5.49 -4.13 5.75
N ALA A 177 -4.48 -4.86 6.23
CA ALA A 177 -4.21 -4.99 7.65
C ALA A 177 -3.95 -3.60 8.27
N GLU A 178 -4.79 -3.20 9.23
CA GLU A 178 -4.78 -1.87 9.86
C GLU A 178 -3.47 -1.55 10.61
N SER A 179 -2.66 -2.54 10.94
CA SER A 179 -1.42 -2.37 11.68
C SER A 179 -0.19 -2.47 10.76
N HIS A 180 0.31 -1.31 10.33
CA HIS A 180 1.61 -1.19 9.65
C HIS A 180 2.77 -1.78 10.46
N ASP A 181 2.68 -1.81 11.78
CA ASP A 181 3.74 -2.33 12.65
C ASP A 181 3.78 -3.87 12.69
N SER A 182 2.64 -4.55 12.61
CA SER A 182 2.60 -6.01 12.50
C SER A 182 3.14 -6.48 11.15
N LEU A 183 2.79 -5.78 10.07
CA LEU A 183 3.32 -6.05 8.74
C LEU A 183 4.83 -5.84 8.67
N LYS A 184 5.35 -4.75 9.27
CA LYS A 184 6.80 -4.50 9.34
C LYS A 184 7.54 -5.60 10.10
N ARG A 185 7.00 -6.08 11.22
CA ARG A 185 7.60 -7.20 11.97
C ARG A 185 7.63 -8.48 11.14
N SER A 186 6.51 -8.86 10.53
CA SER A 186 6.45 -10.04 9.68
C SER A 186 7.41 -9.96 8.50
N LEU A 187 7.54 -8.80 7.86
CA LEU A 187 8.52 -8.57 6.80
C LEU A 187 9.96 -8.65 7.32
N SER A 188 10.25 -8.15 8.55
CA SER A 188 11.59 -8.22 9.14
C SER A 188 12.02 -9.63 9.57
N GLU A 189 11.07 -10.57 9.68
CA GLU A 189 11.32 -12.00 9.98
C GLU A 189 11.52 -12.83 8.71
N LEU A 190 11.24 -12.29 7.52
CA LEU A 190 11.53 -12.97 6.26
C LEU A 190 13.05 -12.99 6.00
N GLN A 191 13.52 -14.06 5.36
CA GLN A 191 14.90 -14.11 4.89
C GLN A 191 15.16 -12.99 3.87
N GLU A 192 16.37 -12.45 3.88
CA GLU A 192 16.75 -11.31 3.04
C GLU A 192 16.52 -11.57 1.54
N ASP A 193 16.80 -12.79 1.08
CA ASP A 193 16.58 -13.19 -0.31
C ASP A 193 15.10 -13.20 -0.70
N ASN A 194 14.21 -13.67 0.18
CA ASN A 194 12.76 -13.65 -0.05
C ASN A 194 12.22 -12.22 -0.11
N LEU A 195 12.74 -11.32 0.73
CA LEU A 195 12.39 -9.90 0.69
C LEU A 195 12.86 -9.24 -0.61
N ARG A 196 14.07 -9.56 -1.06
CA ARG A 196 14.62 -9.06 -2.32
C ARG A 196 13.77 -9.52 -3.50
N GLN A 197 13.46 -10.82 -3.60
CA GLN A 197 12.61 -11.38 -4.65
C GLN A 197 11.22 -10.74 -4.69
N LEU A 198 10.58 -10.58 -3.53
CA LEU A 198 9.28 -9.93 -3.43
C LEU A 198 9.35 -8.47 -3.89
N ALA A 199 10.33 -7.72 -3.43
CA ALA A 199 10.53 -6.32 -3.81
C ALA A 199 10.80 -6.19 -5.32
N THR A 200 11.64 -7.05 -5.89
CA THR A 200 11.94 -7.06 -7.33
C THR A 200 10.69 -7.37 -8.14
N THR A 201 9.94 -8.41 -7.76
CA THR A 201 8.68 -8.77 -8.44
C THR A 201 7.65 -7.63 -8.42
N LEU A 202 7.45 -6.99 -7.27
CA LEU A 202 6.54 -5.84 -7.14
C LEU A 202 7.00 -4.65 -7.97
N ASN A 203 8.29 -4.39 -8.03
CA ASN A 203 8.86 -3.32 -8.85
C ASN A 203 8.68 -3.61 -10.34
N ILE A 204 8.98 -4.83 -10.80
CA ILE A 204 8.77 -5.24 -12.19
C ILE A 204 7.31 -5.07 -12.58
N GLU A 205 6.36 -5.54 -11.76
CA GLU A 205 4.92 -5.40 -12.05
C GLU A 205 4.45 -3.93 -12.09
N LYS A 206 5.02 -3.07 -11.24
CA LYS A 206 4.78 -1.63 -11.31
C LYS A 206 5.30 -1.03 -12.62
N LEU A 207 6.52 -1.39 -13.03
CA LEU A 207 7.10 -0.94 -14.29
C LEU A 207 6.31 -1.42 -15.51
N LYS A 208 5.87 -2.69 -15.51
CA LYS A 208 5.01 -3.25 -16.58
C LYS A 208 3.71 -2.48 -16.72
N ARG A 209 3.02 -2.20 -15.62
CA ARG A 209 1.78 -1.41 -15.64
C ARG A 209 1.98 -0.03 -16.26
N VAL A 210 3.10 0.61 -15.95
CA VAL A 210 3.43 1.92 -16.52
C VAL A 210 3.77 1.81 -18.01
N ALA A 211 4.52 0.78 -18.42
CA ALA A 211 4.82 0.52 -19.81
C ALA A 211 3.53 0.25 -20.62
N ASP A 212 2.62 -0.56 -20.08
CA ASP A 212 1.31 -0.86 -20.72
C ASP A 212 0.43 0.39 -20.80
N LEU A 213 0.42 1.22 -19.75
CA LEU A 213 -0.29 2.51 -19.72
C LEU A 213 0.23 3.43 -20.83
N MET A 214 1.56 3.58 -20.95
CA MET A 214 2.16 4.38 -22.01
C MET A 214 1.84 3.83 -23.39
N ASN A 215 2.05 2.54 -23.59
CA ASN A 215 1.84 1.88 -24.89
C ASN A 215 0.38 1.98 -25.37
N SER A 216 -0.56 1.80 -24.47
CA SER A 216 -2.01 1.86 -24.78
C SER A 216 -2.48 3.27 -25.13
N ASN A 217 -1.70 4.30 -24.78
CA ASN A 217 -2.05 5.70 -24.96
C ASN A 217 -1.14 6.44 -25.95
N LEU A 218 -0.26 5.77 -26.71
CA LEU A 218 0.65 6.42 -27.66
C LEU A 218 -0.07 7.18 -28.80
N GLU A 219 -1.37 6.99 -28.98
CA GLU A 219 -2.23 7.72 -29.91
C GLU A 219 -3.11 8.76 -29.20
N ASN A 220 -2.90 8.99 -27.92
CA ASN A 220 -3.65 9.98 -27.15
C ASN A 220 -3.00 11.37 -27.30
N ASP A 221 -3.74 12.33 -27.85
CA ASP A 221 -3.30 13.71 -28.10
C ASP A 221 -3.70 14.68 -26.96
N ASP A 222 -4.05 14.16 -25.79
CA ASP A 222 -4.37 14.95 -24.60
C ASP A 222 -3.12 15.20 -23.75
N GLU A 223 -2.58 16.42 -23.81
CA GLU A 223 -1.39 16.83 -23.05
C GLU A 223 -1.61 16.75 -21.53
N GLU A 224 -2.83 17.15 -21.06
CA GLU A 224 -3.16 17.08 -19.62
C GLU A 224 -3.21 15.65 -19.11
N PHE A 225 -3.66 14.69 -19.93
CA PHE A 225 -3.62 13.27 -19.59
C PHE A 225 -2.17 12.82 -19.30
N TRP A 226 -1.23 13.17 -20.19
CA TRP A 226 0.16 12.81 -20.04
C TRP A 226 0.79 13.46 -18.82
N GLN A 227 0.54 14.73 -18.59
CA GLN A 227 1.06 15.46 -17.43
C GLN A 227 0.52 14.88 -16.12
N SER A 228 -0.79 14.69 -16.00
CA SER A 228 -1.46 14.39 -14.74
C SER A 228 -1.53 12.88 -14.41
N HIS A 229 -1.82 12.00 -15.39
CA HIS A 229 -2.03 10.59 -15.14
C HIS A 229 -0.79 9.73 -15.42
N VAL A 230 0.13 10.17 -16.26
CA VAL A 230 1.34 9.40 -16.56
C VAL A 230 2.52 9.94 -15.76
N PHE A 231 2.92 11.17 -15.97
CA PHE A 231 4.17 11.69 -15.41
C PHE A 231 4.06 12.13 -13.94
N LYS A 232 2.95 12.71 -13.55
CA LYS A 232 2.72 13.10 -12.15
C LYS A 232 2.63 11.90 -11.22
N GLU A 233 1.91 10.85 -11.63
CA GLU A 233 1.79 9.63 -10.84
C GLU A 233 3.07 8.77 -10.88
N ASN A 234 3.89 8.93 -11.92
CA ASN A 234 5.12 8.17 -12.13
C ASN A 234 6.33 9.09 -12.33
N GLN A 235 6.59 9.94 -11.37
CA GLN A 235 7.66 10.95 -11.42
C GLN A 235 9.04 10.39 -11.77
N TRP A 236 9.32 9.15 -11.38
CA TRP A 236 10.57 8.45 -11.69
C TRP A 236 10.84 8.31 -13.20
N LEU A 237 9.78 8.30 -14.05
CA LEU A 237 9.92 8.23 -15.51
C LEU A 237 10.77 9.37 -16.06
N LEU A 238 10.44 10.59 -15.70
CA LEU A 238 11.18 11.76 -16.16
C LEU A 238 12.58 11.83 -15.55
N ALA A 239 12.77 11.25 -14.35
CA ALA A 239 14.11 11.15 -13.76
C ALA A 239 15.06 10.26 -14.58
N GLN A 240 14.55 9.29 -15.38
CA GLN A 240 15.35 8.45 -16.28
C GLN A 240 15.99 9.23 -17.45
N ILE A 241 15.62 10.47 -17.68
CA ILE A 241 16.19 11.32 -18.71
C ILE A 241 17.56 11.85 -18.29
N PHE A 242 17.80 11.96 -16.99
CA PHE A 242 19.02 12.55 -16.44
C PHE A 242 20.07 11.48 -16.13
N SER A 243 21.33 11.82 -16.34
CA SER A 243 22.49 11.00 -15.94
C SER A 243 22.94 11.21 -14.49
N CYS A 244 22.29 12.13 -13.77
CA CYS A 244 22.56 12.46 -12.38
C CYS A 244 21.29 12.25 -11.53
N PRO A 245 21.42 12.07 -10.20
CA PRO A 245 20.27 11.85 -9.34
C PRO A 245 19.39 13.10 -9.28
N CYS A 246 18.23 13.03 -9.94
CA CYS A 246 17.24 14.09 -9.99
C CYS A 246 15.92 13.62 -9.42
N THR A 247 15.27 14.48 -8.64
CA THR A 247 13.93 14.29 -8.10
C THR A 247 13.04 15.44 -8.51
N ILE A 248 11.75 15.22 -8.48
CA ILE A 248 10.79 16.29 -8.75
C ILE A 248 10.93 17.38 -7.68
N PHE A 249 10.97 18.61 -8.13
CA PHE A 249 11.01 19.81 -7.29
C PHE A 249 9.63 20.46 -7.21
N GLU A 250 8.99 20.67 -8.38
CA GLU A 250 7.68 21.30 -8.46
C GLU A 250 6.96 20.92 -9.78
N GLU A 251 5.63 20.91 -9.75
CA GLU A 251 4.74 20.69 -10.89
C GLU A 251 4.03 22.00 -11.25
N LYS A 252 3.79 22.25 -12.54
CA LYS A 252 3.13 23.48 -13.05
C LYS A 252 3.67 24.74 -12.36
N ALA A 253 4.99 24.80 -12.29
CA ALA A 253 5.70 25.82 -11.51
C ALA A 253 5.82 27.15 -12.25
N TYR A 254 5.52 28.23 -11.55
CA TYR A 254 5.82 29.56 -12.04
C TYR A 254 7.32 29.83 -12.06
N VAL A 255 7.86 30.14 -13.26
CA VAL A 255 9.30 30.36 -13.50
C VAL A 255 9.64 31.81 -13.81
N GLY A 256 8.77 32.77 -13.51
CA GLY A 256 9.01 34.17 -13.73
C GLY A 256 8.30 34.75 -14.96
N GLY A 257 8.68 35.94 -15.37
CA GLY A 257 8.17 36.57 -16.58
C GLY A 257 6.85 37.33 -16.41
N LYS A 258 6.39 37.61 -15.17
CA LYS A 258 5.24 38.51 -14.93
C LYS A 258 5.62 39.96 -15.26
N SER A 259 4.65 40.68 -15.82
CA SER A 259 4.75 42.13 -16.03
C SER A 259 4.65 42.90 -14.72
N MET A 260 5.00 44.20 -14.72
CA MET A 260 4.86 45.06 -13.54
C MET A 260 3.43 45.10 -12.98
N ASN A 261 2.43 44.77 -13.79
CA ASN A 261 1.03 44.72 -13.37
C ASN A 261 0.62 43.28 -12.88
N ASN A 262 1.59 42.42 -12.58
CA ASN A 262 1.38 41.04 -12.14
C ASN A 262 0.56 40.17 -13.12
N ARG A 263 0.61 40.49 -14.43
CA ARG A 263 -0.08 39.77 -15.50
C ARG A 263 0.91 38.97 -16.32
N GLY A 264 0.40 37.85 -16.86
CA GLY A 264 1.23 36.88 -17.60
C GLY A 264 2.12 36.10 -16.65
N GLY A 265 3.17 35.54 -17.19
CA GLY A 265 4.14 34.70 -16.49
C GLY A 265 4.25 33.34 -17.14
N ASN A 266 5.38 32.74 -16.99
CA ASN A 266 5.69 31.45 -17.55
C ASN A 266 5.45 30.35 -16.51
N VAL A 267 4.79 29.29 -16.92
CA VAL A 267 4.54 28.10 -16.11
C VAL A 267 5.17 26.92 -16.84
N CYS A 268 6.10 26.25 -16.18
CA CYS A 268 6.75 25.05 -16.67
C CYS A 268 6.00 23.82 -16.17
N ASP A 269 5.87 22.78 -16.99
CA ASP A 269 5.11 21.57 -16.60
C ASP A 269 5.74 20.87 -15.40
N PHE A 270 7.07 20.64 -15.45
CA PHE A 270 7.81 20.05 -14.34
C PHE A 270 9.15 20.71 -14.14
N ILE A 271 9.52 20.88 -12.88
CA ILE A 271 10.89 21.23 -12.47
C ILE A 271 11.46 20.03 -11.70
N TYR A 272 12.62 19.57 -12.13
CA TYR A 272 13.40 18.56 -11.44
C TYR A 272 14.63 19.21 -10.80
N GLN A 273 15.08 18.67 -9.70
CA GLN A 273 16.24 19.18 -8.98
C GLN A 273 17.26 18.06 -8.78
N ASN A 274 18.52 18.36 -9.04
CA ASN A 274 19.62 17.48 -8.67
C ASN A 274 19.73 17.44 -7.14
N SER A 275 19.65 16.25 -6.56
CA SER A 275 19.63 16.05 -5.10
C SER A 275 20.95 16.43 -4.40
N LEU A 276 22.05 16.59 -5.13
CA LEU A 276 23.36 16.96 -4.58
C LEU A 276 23.68 18.44 -4.77
N SER A 277 23.51 18.96 -5.98
CA SER A 277 23.87 20.35 -6.33
C SER A 277 22.72 21.34 -6.19
N GLN A 278 21.50 20.85 -5.95
CA GLN A 278 20.28 21.64 -5.95
C GLN A 278 19.97 22.35 -7.27
N ASN A 279 20.76 22.10 -8.32
CA ASN A 279 20.56 22.69 -9.64
C ASN A 279 19.29 22.15 -10.27
N VAL A 280 18.45 23.03 -10.83
CA VAL A 280 17.19 22.65 -11.42
C VAL A 280 17.30 22.37 -12.92
N ALA A 281 16.35 21.54 -13.41
CA ALA A 281 16.12 21.27 -14.82
C ALA A 281 14.62 21.50 -15.12
N LEU A 282 14.35 22.09 -16.27
CA LEU A 282 12.99 22.41 -16.73
C LEU A 282 12.53 21.38 -17.75
N ILE A 283 11.31 20.89 -17.63
CA ILE A 283 10.72 19.92 -18.53
C ILE A 283 9.41 20.46 -19.09
N GLU A 284 9.31 20.46 -20.41
CA GLU A 284 8.12 20.75 -21.18
C GLU A 284 7.62 19.46 -21.81
N ILE A 285 6.32 19.20 -21.72
CA ILE A 285 5.68 17.99 -22.23
C ILE A 285 4.70 18.38 -23.32
N LYS A 286 4.80 17.71 -24.44
CA LYS A 286 3.82 17.70 -25.52
C LYS A 286 3.16 16.33 -25.59
N THR A 287 2.55 15.99 -26.73
CA THR A 287 1.90 14.67 -26.88
C THR A 287 2.72 13.75 -27.78
N PRO A 288 2.48 12.41 -27.71
CA PRO A 288 3.10 11.49 -28.64
C PRO A 288 2.61 11.66 -30.08
N CYS A 289 1.47 12.29 -30.28
CA CYS A 289 0.90 12.58 -31.60
C CYS A 289 1.52 13.83 -32.26
N THR A 290 2.28 14.60 -31.51
CA THR A 290 2.92 15.83 -32.03
C THR A 290 3.96 15.51 -33.08
N GLU A 291 3.85 16.10 -34.27
CA GLU A 291 4.81 15.93 -35.36
C GLU A 291 6.17 16.49 -35.01
N LEU A 292 7.24 15.72 -35.26
CA LEU A 292 8.63 16.14 -35.02
C LEU A 292 9.19 16.97 -36.18
N LEU A 293 8.80 16.63 -37.40
CA LEU A 293 9.33 17.25 -38.62
C LEU A 293 8.21 17.82 -39.46
N GLY A 294 8.53 18.89 -40.14
CA GLY A 294 7.66 19.53 -41.13
C GLY A 294 7.98 19.09 -42.56
N HIS A 295 7.87 20.01 -43.50
CA HIS A 295 8.02 19.71 -44.92
C HIS A 295 9.43 19.38 -45.32
N LYS A 296 9.57 18.59 -46.40
CA LYS A 296 10.84 18.32 -47.05
C LYS A 296 11.45 19.64 -47.60
N TYR A 297 12.70 19.92 -47.21
CA TYR A 297 13.42 21.08 -47.63
C TYR A 297 14.73 20.66 -48.34
N ARG A 298 14.76 20.75 -49.67
CA ARG A 298 15.90 20.30 -50.51
C ARG A 298 16.23 18.83 -50.23
N GLY A 299 17.40 18.54 -49.67
CA GLY A 299 17.85 17.19 -49.33
C GLY A 299 17.51 16.70 -47.94
N THR A 300 16.80 17.50 -47.11
CA THR A 300 16.49 17.20 -45.70
C THR A 300 15.05 17.55 -45.34
N TYR A 301 14.72 17.62 -44.06
CA TYR A 301 13.42 18.02 -43.56
C TYR A 301 13.55 19.22 -42.60
N SER A 302 12.57 20.10 -42.64
CA SER A 302 12.43 21.17 -41.65
C SER A 302 11.90 20.59 -40.34
N LEU A 303 12.07 21.31 -39.22
CA LEU A 303 11.35 20.99 -37.99
C LEU A 303 9.89 21.33 -38.14
N SER A 304 9.06 20.65 -37.34
CA SER A 304 7.66 21.09 -37.16
C SER A 304 7.62 22.42 -36.40
N ASN A 305 6.52 23.14 -36.54
CA ASN A 305 6.27 24.35 -35.77
C ASN A 305 6.17 24.02 -34.27
N GLU A 306 5.56 22.88 -33.95
CA GLU A 306 5.35 22.43 -32.58
C GLU A 306 6.70 22.11 -31.88
N LEU A 307 7.57 21.33 -32.52
CA LEU A 307 8.88 21.03 -31.95
C LEU A 307 9.73 22.28 -31.78
N SER A 308 9.81 23.14 -32.81
CA SER A 308 10.57 24.38 -32.71
C SER A 308 9.96 25.34 -31.67
N GLY A 309 8.63 25.36 -31.56
CA GLY A 309 7.90 26.10 -30.53
C GLY A 309 8.22 25.63 -29.13
N ALA A 310 8.14 24.32 -28.87
CA ALA A 310 8.43 23.72 -27.56
C ALA A 310 9.87 23.97 -27.11
N VAL A 311 10.85 23.85 -28.01
CA VAL A 311 12.24 24.19 -27.71
C VAL A 311 12.40 25.67 -27.34
N ASN A 312 11.79 26.59 -28.09
CA ASN A 312 11.84 28.02 -27.76
C ASN A 312 11.09 28.32 -26.45
N GLN A 313 9.99 27.64 -26.18
CA GLN A 313 9.21 27.78 -24.96
C GLN A 313 10.02 27.45 -23.72
N VAL A 314 10.66 26.28 -23.69
CA VAL A 314 11.48 25.84 -22.54
C VAL A 314 12.73 26.72 -22.37
N LEU A 315 13.33 27.20 -23.46
CA LEU A 315 14.44 28.17 -23.40
C LEU A 315 13.99 29.50 -22.81
N ASN A 316 12.81 30.01 -23.19
CA ASN A 316 12.24 31.22 -22.62
C ASN A 316 11.93 31.06 -21.12
N TYR A 317 11.49 29.86 -20.70
CA TYR A 317 11.31 29.52 -19.29
C TYR A 317 12.61 29.58 -18.53
N ARG A 318 13.68 29.02 -19.05
CA ARG A 318 15.02 29.08 -18.46
C ARG A 318 15.51 30.53 -18.31
N ASP A 319 15.34 31.33 -19.34
CA ASP A 319 15.74 32.73 -19.30
C ASP A 319 14.95 33.53 -18.29
N SER A 320 13.65 33.26 -18.18
CA SER A 320 12.75 33.88 -17.18
C SER A 320 13.13 33.46 -15.75
N LEU A 321 13.40 32.15 -15.54
CA LEU A 321 13.84 31.63 -14.27
C LEU A 321 15.16 32.27 -13.83
N THR A 322 16.10 32.36 -14.74
CA THR A 322 17.44 33.01 -14.49
C THR A 322 17.27 34.46 -14.08
N LYS A 323 16.43 35.23 -14.79
CA LYS A 323 16.15 36.65 -14.48
C LYS A 323 15.42 36.84 -13.15
N SER A 324 14.52 35.95 -12.82
CA SER A 324 13.67 36.00 -11.61
C SER A 324 14.23 35.22 -10.43
N TYR A 325 15.43 34.62 -10.54
CA TYR A 325 15.99 33.69 -9.57
C TYR A 325 15.97 34.20 -8.12
N TYR A 326 16.53 35.39 -7.87
CA TYR A 326 16.60 35.94 -6.52
C TYR A 326 15.22 36.27 -5.93
N GLU A 327 14.26 36.64 -6.76
CA GLU A 327 12.89 36.88 -6.34
C GLU A 327 12.20 35.59 -5.95
N LEU A 328 12.33 34.55 -6.79
CA LEU A 328 11.78 33.23 -6.56
C LEU A 328 12.38 32.54 -5.31
N CYS A 329 13.70 32.66 -5.12
CA CYS A 329 14.35 32.15 -3.91
C CYS A 329 13.83 32.84 -2.63
N ARG A 330 13.48 34.12 -2.69
CA ARG A 330 12.98 34.85 -1.53
C ARG A 330 11.50 34.54 -1.24
N GLN A 331 10.74 34.15 -2.26
CA GLN A 331 9.30 33.83 -2.13
C GLN A 331 9.06 32.34 -1.83
N GLY A 332 10.02 31.48 -2.16
CA GLY A 332 9.90 30.02 -2.00
C GLY A 332 10.45 29.51 -0.68
N ASP A 333 9.89 28.42 -0.18
CA ASP A 333 10.31 27.75 1.06
C ASP A 333 11.41 26.70 0.82
N LYS A 334 11.63 26.27 -0.43
CA LYS A 334 12.60 25.24 -0.79
C LYS A 334 13.80 25.84 -1.47
N PRO A 335 15.04 25.51 -1.08
CA PRO A 335 16.24 25.99 -1.74
C PRO A 335 16.42 25.33 -3.13
N PHE A 336 16.85 26.09 -4.11
CA PHE A 336 17.22 25.62 -5.43
C PHE A 336 18.32 26.50 -6.05
N GLU A 337 19.01 25.95 -7.07
CA GLU A 337 20.06 26.64 -7.79
C GLU A 337 19.78 26.67 -9.30
N VAL A 338 20.24 27.72 -9.96
CA VAL A 338 20.11 27.94 -11.40
C VAL A 338 21.52 28.03 -12.00
N LEU A 339 22.18 26.86 -12.10
CA LEU A 339 23.55 26.71 -12.60
C LEU A 339 23.51 26.01 -13.95
N SER A 340 23.52 26.77 -15.06
CA SER A 340 23.44 26.17 -16.41
C SER A 340 22.29 25.19 -16.57
N THR A 341 21.09 25.64 -16.21
CA THR A 341 19.85 24.85 -16.17
C THR A 341 19.60 24.09 -17.46
N LYS A 342 19.51 22.78 -17.40
CA LYS A 342 19.10 21.92 -18.50
C LYS A 342 17.61 22.06 -18.79
N CYS A 343 17.28 22.04 -20.07
CA CYS A 343 15.90 22.02 -20.55
C CYS A 343 15.64 20.67 -21.19
N VAL A 344 14.44 20.13 -20.97
CA VAL A 344 13.99 18.86 -21.56
C VAL A 344 12.68 19.10 -22.27
N VAL A 345 12.51 18.53 -23.44
CA VAL A 345 11.26 18.47 -24.18
C VAL A 345 10.88 17.01 -24.43
N VAL A 346 9.72 16.58 -23.93
CA VAL A 346 9.15 15.26 -24.22
C VAL A 346 8.11 15.43 -25.30
N ILE A 347 8.30 14.86 -26.49
CA ILE A 347 7.49 15.18 -27.67
C ILE A 347 7.53 14.08 -28.72
N GLY A 348 6.39 13.75 -29.32
CA GLY A 348 6.27 12.94 -30.52
C GLY A 348 6.82 11.50 -30.38
N LYS A 349 6.95 10.83 -31.51
CA LYS A 349 7.47 9.45 -31.66
C LYS A 349 8.47 9.38 -32.78
N ILE A 350 9.67 8.82 -32.53
CA ILE A 350 10.68 8.61 -33.56
C ILE A 350 10.32 7.41 -34.45
N GLY A 351 9.61 6.41 -33.94
CA GLY A 351 9.23 5.21 -34.65
C GLY A 351 8.25 5.44 -35.81
N THR A 352 7.66 6.63 -35.92
CA THR A 352 6.80 7.03 -37.06
C THR A 352 7.58 7.62 -38.23
N LEU A 353 8.87 7.89 -38.04
CA LEU A 353 9.72 8.59 -39.02
C LEU A 353 10.37 7.63 -40.02
N ALA A 354 10.44 8.04 -41.28
CA ALA A 354 11.25 7.35 -42.29
C ALA A 354 12.77 7.56 -42.01
N PRO A 355 13.68 6.68 -42.51
CA PRO A 355 15.11 6.77 -42.22
C PRO A 355 15.76 8.13 -42.49
N ALA A 356 15.36 8.79 -43.58
CA ALA A 356 15.85 10.12 -43.90
C ALA A 356 15.35 11.22 -42.95
N GLN A 357 14.14 11.03 -42.38
CA GLN A 357 13.55 11.88 -41.36
C GLN A 357 14.24 11.69 -40.03
N ILE A 358 14.51 10.41 -39.63
CA ILE A 358 15.29 10.10 -38.43
C ILE A 358 16.64 10.82 -38.47
N SER A 359 17.35 10.73 -39.59
CA SER A 359 18.63 11.42 -39.75
C SER A 359 18.53 12.95 -39.56
N ALA A 360 17.47 13.56 -40.10
CA ALA A 360 17.22 14.99 -39.94
C ALA A 360 16.92 15.37 -38.49
N PHE A 361 16.08 14.58 -37.82
CA PHE A 361 15.76 14.78 -36.40
C PHE A 361 16.98 14.61 -35.49
N GLU A 362 17.76 13.54 -35.69
CA GLU A 362 18.95 13.26 -34.91
C GLU A 362 20.01 14.38 -35.08
N ASN A 363 20.24 14.83 -36.28
CA ASN A 363 21.14 15.95 -36.54
C ASN A 363 20.72 17.21 -35.79
N PHE A 364 19.41 17.49 -35.75
CA PHE A 364 18.89 18.64 -35.02
C PHE A 364 19.08 18.49 -33.52
N ARG A 365 18.52 17.44 -32.91
CA ARG A 365 18.51 17.29 -31.44
C ARG A 365 19.92 17.23 -30.87
N ASN A 366 20.88 16.62 -31.61
CA ASN A 366 22.29 16.55 -31.20
C ASN A 366 23.07 17.86 -31.40
N SER A 367 22.54 18.82 -32.15
CA SER A 367 23.12 20.16 -32.27
C SER A 367 22.78 21.08 -31.10
N LEU A 368 21.81 20.69 -30.24
CA LEU A 368 21.37 21.47 -29.09
C LEU A 368 22.27 21.25 -27.88
N ASN A 369 22.82 22.33 -27.29
CA ASN A 369 23.78 22.20 -26.18
C ASN A 369 23.09 21.97 -24.81
N ASN A 370 22.01 22.70 -24.52
CA ASN A 370 21.36 22.68 -23.19
C ASN A 370 19.90 22.23 -23.24
N VAL A 371 19.46 21.70 -24.38
CA VAL A 371 18.13 21.14 -24.55
C VAL A 371 18.25 19.68 -24.92
N VAL A 372 17.59 18.83 -24.16
CA VAL A 372 17.43 17.39 -24.43
C VAL A 372 16.04 17.18 -25.00
N ILE A 373 15.95 16.57 -26.18
CA ILE A 373 14.68 16.14 -26.74
C ILE A 373 14.60 14.63 -26.62
N ILE A 374 13.54 14.13 -26.03
CA ILE A 374 13.24 12.70 -25.91
C ILE A 374 11.81 12.44 -26.43
N THR A 375 11.65 11.35 -27.15
CA THR A 375 10.33 10.96 -27.66
C THR A 375 9.64 9.98 -26.71
N PHE A 376 8.31 9.88 -26.82
CA PHE A 376 7.52 8.99 -25.96
C PHE A 376 7.89 7.50 -26.13
N ASP A 377 8.17 7.07 -27.34
CA ASP A 377 8.60 5.71 -27.63
C ASP A 377 10.02 5.42 -27.14
N GLU A 378 10.93 6.40 -27.16
CA GLU A 378 12.25 6.27 -26.50
C GLU A 378 12.12 6.16 -24.98
N LEU A 379 11.26 6.97 -24.36
CA LEU A 379 11.03 6.89 -22.92
C LEU A 379 10.37 5.57 -22.54
N HIS A 380 9.37 5.11 -23.33
CA HIS A 380 8.75 3.80 -23.16
C HIS A 380 9.80 2.68 -23.27
N ARG A 381 10.69 2.75 -24.27
CA ARG A 381 11.78 1.77 -24.46
C ARG A 381 12.70 1.70 -23.24
N LYS A 382 13.07 2.84 -22.66
CA LYS A 382 13.86 2.87 -21.41
C LYS A 382 13.19 2.10 -20.27
N VAL A 383 11.86 2.17 -20.14
CA VAL A 383 11.12 1.39 -19.15
C VAL A 383 11.20 -0.11 -19.44
N LEU A 384 11.04 -0.51 -20.71
CA LEU A 384 11.19 -1.92 -21.11
C LEU A 384 12.59 -2.46 -20.88
N ASP A 385 13.61 -1.69 -21.17
CA ASP A 385 15.02 -2.07 -20.93
C ASP A 385 15.29 -2.22 -19.41
N LEU A 386 14.71 -1.35 -18.58
CA LEU A 386 14.82 -1.48 -17.12
C LEU A 386 14.10 -2.74 -16.61
N ILE A 387 12.93 -3.08 -17.14
CA ILE A 387 12.22 -4.34 -16.82
C ILE A 387 13.09 -5.54 -17.20
N ALA A 388 13.72 -5.53 -18.38
CA ALA A 388 14.55 -6.63 -18.84
C ALA A 388 15.75 -6.88 -17.90
N VAL A 389 16.47 -5.82 -17.50
CA VAL A 389 17.59 -5.92 -16.56
C VAL A 389 17.16 -6.50 -15.21
N LEU A 390 16.03 -6.00 -14.63
CA LEU A 390 15.54 -6.48 -13.35
C LEU A 390 15.01 -7.93 -13.42
N ALA A 391 14.48 -8.36 -14.57
CA ALA A 391 14.01 -9.73 -14.75
C ALA A 391 15.17 -10.72 -14.87
N GLU A 392 16.26 -10.37 -15.56
CA GLU A 392 17.46 -11.21 -15.67
C GLU A 392 18.15 -11.42 -14.31
N GLU A 393 18.20 -10.39 -13.44
CA GLU A 393 18.72 -10.54 -12.08
C GLU A 393 17.84 -11.51 -11.25
N ASN A 394 16.53 -11.47 -11.41
CA ASN A 394 15.61 -12.36 -10.67
C ASN A 394 15.75 -13.84 -11.08
N ASP A 395 15.99 -14.09 -12.37
CA ASP A 395 16.20 -15.46 -12.90
C ASP A 395 17.58 -16.02 -12.51
N ALA A 396 18.60 -15.21 -12.37
CA ALA A 396 19.93 -15.59 -11.92
C ALA A 396 19.96 -16.01 -10.45
N ASP A 397 19.24 -15.30 -9.57
CA ASP A 397 19.13 -15.60 -8.15
C ASP A 397 18.32 -16.88 -7.87
N THR A 398 17.35 -17.22 -8.74
CA THR A 398 16.54 -18.44 -8.62
C THR A 398 17.28 -19.72 -9.06
N ASN A 399 18.34 -19.60 -9.87
CA ASN A 399 19.11 -20.73 -10.41
C ASN A 399 20.42 -21.02 -9.66
N SER A 400 20.75 -20.27 -8.61
CA SER A 400 21.87 -20.59 -7.72
C SER A 400 21.45 -21.66 -6.71
N GLU A 401 21.41 -22.93 -7.13
CA GLU A 401 21.38 -24.06 -6.21
C GLU A 401 22.67 -24.04 -5.36
N PRO A 402 22.58 -24.28 -4.03
CA PRO A 402 23.78 -24.42 -3.22
C PRO A 402 24.54 -25.66 -3.70
N CYS A 403 25.78 -25.50 -4.11
CA CYS A 403 26.70 -26.60 -4.26
C CYS A 403 26.84 -27.29 -2.88
N GLU A 404 26.28 -28.49 -2.74
CA GLU A 404 26.56 -29.37 -1.62
C GLU A 404 28.06 -29.70 -1.63
N GLU A 405 28.81 -29.28 -0.61
CA GLU A 405 30.06 -29.88 -0.17
C GLU A 405 29.82 -30.85 1.00
#